data_85a86c88e8d44808804583975146c3f4
#
_entry.id   85a86c88e8d44808804583975146c3f4
#
_cell.length_a   1.000
_cell.length_b   1.000
_cell.length_c   1.000
_cell.angle_alpha   90.00
_cell.angle_beta   90.00
_cell.angle_gamma   90.00
#
_symmetry.space_group_name_H-M   'P 1'
#
loop_
_entity.id
_entity.type
_entity.pdbx_description
1 polymer ?
#
loop_
_entity_poly.entity_id
_entity_poly.type
_entity_poly.pdbx_seq_one_letter_code
_entity_poly.pdbx_strand_id
1 'polypeptide(L)'
;MKTKYLIGLSTILCTLSISPVRAQIGAPFIHDPSTLAECDGKYYTFGTGGGGIISDDGWSWHSGAERPGGGAAPDIIKIGDRYLCIYGATGGGLGGGHSGRILTMWNKTLDPKSPDFKWSTAVEVCASDGMEDQDAIDPGVLLDPTTGRLWVSYGTYFGTIRLIELDPKTGYRVKGNKEKDIAIDCEATDLIYHNGWYYLLGTHGTCCDGVNSTYNIVVGRSRSVEGPYIDNVGRDMYHGGGRMVIAAGNRKTGAGHFGRTIIDDGIEVASFHWEADFDQGGRSALAVHPLLWKNDWPVAGEQFKGGTFEIESERRGYALELAVDFVRMNVARAGGFGGFGGFGGGQQANAAPPQPVQNQTLEQVKGTWPAGDITVRCGDYMFRPHQRWTITPVNEAGGYLSAPYFKITIEGTDRALTATANKELTTTPSFSGADEQLWRIEQAIDGTYRIMPKRIPGEQGVNTRYCIYSIADSTPTLAEWDFKSDNSKWNLRAH
;
A
#
# COMPACT_ATOMS: atom_id res chain seq x y z
N MET A 1 2.26 -23.80 67.71
CA MET A 1 2.61 -22.80 66.72
C MET A 1 3.03 -23.52 65.45
N LYS A 2 2.20 -23.48 64.41
CA LYS A 2 2.50 -24.07 63.11
C LYS A 2 2.62 -22.92 62.11
N THR A 3 3.85 -22.63 61.69
CA THR A 3 4.15 -21.60 60.69
C THR A 3 3.89 -22.14 59.30
N LYS A 4 2.93 -21.54 58.59
CA LYS A 4 2.65 -21.84 57.18
C LYS A 4 3.49 -20.91 56.31
N TYR A 5 4.37 -21.47 55.49
CA TYR A 5 5.06 -20.73 54.45
C TYR A 5 4.13 -20.65 53.24
N LEU A 6 3.78 -19.41 52.84
CA LEU A 6 3.10 -19.13 51.59
C LEU A 6 4.20 -18.93 50.54
N ILE A 7 4.29 -19.84 49.57
CA ILE A 7 5.13 -19.65 48.40
C ILE A 7 4.27 -18.90 47.35
N GLY A 8 4.59 -17.62 47.17
CA GLY A 8 3.99 -16.82 46.12
C GLY A 8 4.59 -17.15 44.76
N LEU A 9 3.80 -17.75 43.89
CA LEU A 9 4.16 -17.95 42.49
C LEU A 9 3.95 -16.63 41.77
N SER A 10 4.99 -15.84 41.50
CA SER A 10 4.95 -14.68 40.61
C SER A 10 5.00 -15.13 39.17
N THR A 11 3.84 -15.20 38.54
CA THR A 11 3.73 -15.36 37.11
C THR A 11 4.09 -14.04 36.45
N ILE A 12 5.29 -13.94 35.89
CA ILE A 12 5.69 -12.81 35.05
C ILE A 12 4.93 -13.00 33.70
N LEU A 13 3.82 -12.26 33.56
CA LEU A 13 3.15 -12.13 32.30
C LEU A 13 4.02 -11.18 31.43
N CYS A 14 4.87 -11.74 30.58
CA CYS A 14 5.47 -10.96 29.48
C CYS A 14 4.36 -10.59 28.51
N THR A 15 3.71 -9.47 28.71
CA THR A 15 2.88 -8.85 27.69
C THR A 15 3.82 -8.34 26.60
N LEU A 16 3.91 -9.09 25.50
CA LEU A 16 4.43 -8.55 24.25
C LEU A 16 3.53 -7.37 23.87
N SER A 17 3.96 -6.17 24.18
CA SER A 17 3.33 -4.95 23.68
C SER A 17 3.65 -4.88 22.19
N ILE A 18 2.77 -5.45 21.38
CA ILE A 18 2.77 -5.19 19.94
C ILE A 18 2.40 -3.71 19.80
N SER A 19 3.39 -2.88 19.48
CA SER A 19 3.12 -1.48 19.14
C SER A 19 2.18 -1.47 17.96
N PRO A 20 1.05 -0.77 18.04
CA PRO A 20 0.11 -0.73 16.92
C PRO A 20 0.80 -0.12 15.69
N VAL A 21 0.61 -0.73 14.53
CA VAL A 21 0.98 -0.09 13.27
C VAL A 21 0.18 1.21 13.17
N ARG A 22 0.88 2.31 13.02
CA ARG A 22 0.24 3.59 12.73
C ARG A 22 0.07 3.73 11.22
N ALA A 23 -1.07 4.25 10.80
CA ALA A 23 -1.38 4.46 9.39
C ALA A 23 -0.43 5.53 8.80
N GLN A 24 -0.67 6.77 9.10
CA GLN A 24 0.19 7.90 8.77
C GLN A 24 0.56 8.59 10.08
N ILE A 25 1.76 9.12 10.19
CA ILE A 25 2.22 9.78 11.42
C ILE A 25 2.54 11.27 11.18
N GLY A 26 2.89 11.98 12.26
CA GLY A 26 3.13 13.42 12.22
C GLY A 26 1.81 14.19 12.21
N ALA A 27 1.59 14.96 11.18
CA ALA A 27 0.37 15.76 11.00
C ALA A 27 -0.31 15.46 9.65
N PRO A 28 -0.87 14.26 9.45
CA PRO A 28 -1.49 13.87 8.18
C PRO A 28 -2.88 14.49 7.97
N PHE A 29 -3.14 15.64 8.56
CA PHE A 29 -4.47 16.27 8.60
C PHE A 29 -4.74 17.03 7.31
N ILE A 30 -5.69 16.52 6.55
CA ILE A 30 -6.09 17.07 5.26
C ILE A 30 -7.54 16.67 4.97
N HIS A 31 -8.26 17.52 4.29
CA HIS A 31 -9.57 17.25 3.71
C HIS A 31 -9.46 17.41 2.19
N ASP A 32 -10.09 16.53 1.43
CA ASP A 32 -10.02 16.47 -0.04
C ASP A 32 -8.58 16.43 -0.57
N PRO A 33 -7.77 15.43 -0.23
CA PRO A 33 -6.40 15.36 -0.69
C PRO A 33 -6.34 15.13 -2.20
N SER A 34 -5.53 15.91 -2.90
CA SER A 34 -5.15 15.59 -4.28
C SER A 34 -4.44 14.24 -4.36
N THR A 35 -4.35 13.68 -5.53
CA THR A 35 -3.42 12.59 -5.84
C THR A 35 -2.02 12.92 -5.30
N LEU A 36 -1.32 11.93 -4.75
CA LEU A 36 0.04 12.11 -4.25
C LEU A 36 0.99 12.42 -5.42
N ALA A 37 1.70 13.54 -5.32
CA ALA A 37 2.71 13.94 -6.30
C ALA A 37 4.11 13.81 -5.71
N GLU A 38 5.01 13.11 -6.41
CA GLU A 38 6.41 13.07 -6.07
C GLU A 38 7.15 14.24 -6.75
N CYS A 39 7.94 14.97 -5.97
CA CYS A 39 8.81 16.04 -6.45
C CYS A 39 10.11 16.05 -5.66
N ASP A 40 11.24 15.86 -6.34
CA ASP A 40 12.58 15.86 -5.76
C ASP A 40 12.75 14.91 -4.56
N GLY A 41 12.17 13.71 -4.66
CA GLY A 41 12.23 12.65 -3.65
C GLY A 41 11.31 12.88 -2.45
N LYS A 42 10.41 13.86 -2.52
CA LYS A 42 9.39 14.15 -1.50
C LYS A 42 8.00 13.96 -2.07
N TYR A 43 7.04 13.71 -1.18
CA TYR A 43 5.63 13.56 -1.53
C TYR A 43 4.85 14.78 -1.09
N TYR A 44 3.93 15.21 -1.95
CA TYR A 44 3.06 16.36 -1.75
C TYR A 44 1.62 15.95 -2.00
N THR A 45 0.71 16.48 -1.19
CA THR A 45 -0.72 16.46 -1.47
C THR A 45 -1.35 17.76 -1.00
N PHE A 46 -2.27 18.29 -1.81
CA PHE A 46 -2.95 19.56 -1.57
C PHE A 46 -4.40 19.29 -1.19
N GLY A 47 -4.96 20.10 -0.32
CA GLY A 47 -6.34 19.94 0.14
C GLY A 47 -7.20 21.17 -0.07
N THR A 48 -8.45 21.07 0.29
CA THR A 48 -9.38 22.19 0.38
C THR A 48 -8.80 23.32 1.25
N GLY A 49 -8.93 24.56 0.79
CA GLY A 49 -8.39 25.75 1.46
C GLY A 49 -7.07 26.28 0.88
N GLY A 50 -6.41 25.55 -0.05
CA GLY A 50 -5.22 26.01 -0.77
C GLY A 50 -3.89 25.63 -0.16
N GLY A 51 -3.87 25.02 1.03
CA GLY A 51 -2.69 24.43 1.64
C GLY A 51 -2.55 22.94 1.32
N GLY A 52 -1.53 22.31 1.92
CA GLY A 52 -1.31 20.90 1.82
C GLY A 52 -0.25 20.40 2.79
N ILE A 53 0.09 19.15 2.65
CA ILE A 53 1.07 18.47 3.48
C ILE A 53 2.20 17.87 2.63
N ILE A 54 3.37 17.77 3.26
CA ILE A 54 4.62 17.30 2.64
C ILE A 54 5.14 16.12 3.45
N SER A 55 5.78 15.19 2.79
CA SER A 55 6.47 14.08 3.42
C SER A 55 7.77 13.75 2.69
N ASP A 56 8.82 13.41 3.44
CA ASP A 56 10.09 12.92 2.89
C ASP A 56 10.01 11.41 2.55
N ASP A 57 9.04 10.69 3.10
CA ASP A 57 8.92 9.23 2.95
C ASP A 57 7.50 8.75 2.58
N GLY A 58 6.54 9.67 2.47
CA GLY A 58 5.13 9.37 2.21
C GLY A 58 4.39 8.75 3.41
N TRP A 59 5.04 8.60 4.57
CA TRP A 59 4.46 8.04 5.78
C TRP A 59 4.40 9.04 6.95
N SER A 60 5.43 9.88 7.10
CA SER A 60 5.49 10.96 8.11
C SER A 60 5.21 12.31 7.46
N TRP A 61 4.11 12.95 7.84
CA TRP A 61 3.58 14.14 7.20
C TRP A 61 3.69 15.39 8.07
N HIS A 62 3.90 16.54 7.43
CA HIS A 62 3.86 17.84 8.04
C HIS A 62 3.21 18.86 7.08
N SER A 63 2.72 19.97 7.61
CA SER A 63 2.21 21.08 6.81
C SER A 63 3.33 21.76 6.01
N GLY A 64 2.98 22.44 4.93
CA GLY A 64 3.94 23.25 4.17
C GLY A 64 3.84 23.19 2.65
N ALA A 65 3.00 22.32 2.09
CA ALA A 65 2.67 22.43 0.68
C ALA A 65 1.81 23.69 0.46
N GLU A 66 2.15 24.47 -0.57
CA GLU A 66 1.55 25.76 -0.80
C GLU A 66 0.96 25.85 -2.21
N ARG A 67 -0.28 26.29 -2.29
CA ARG A 67 -0.98 26.62 -3.52
C ARG A 67 -1.76 27.92 -3.31
N PRO A 68 -1.57 28.95 -4.14
CA PRO A 68 -2.34 30.17 -4.03
C PRO A 68 -3.80 29.97 -4.47
N GLY A 69 -4.67 30.91 -4.09
CA GLY A 69 -6.04 31.03 -4.58
C GLY A 69 -7.11 30.30 -3.76
N GLY A 70 -6.74 29.58 -2.69
CA GLY A 70 -7.75 28.88 -1.87
C GLY A 70 -8.51 27.83 -2.69
N GLY A 71 -9.84 27.75 -2.52
CA GLY A 71 -10.72 26.86 -3.25
C GLY A 71 -10.80 25.45 -2.66
N ALA A 72 -11.49 24.55 -3.35
CA ALA A 72 -11.85 23.23 -2.87
C ALA A 72 -11.27 22.12 -3.75
N ALA A 73 -11.08 20.98 -3.12
CA ALA A 73 -10.88 19.67 -3.75
C ALA A 73 -9.91 19.69 -4.95
N PRO A 74 -8.64 20.02 -4.73
CA PRO A 74 -7.67 20.07 -5.81
C PRO A 74 -7.25 18.68 -6.27
N ASP A 75 -6.84 18.56 -7.52
CA ASP A 75 -6.02 17.46 -7.98
C ASP A 75 -4.74 17.96 -8.65
N ILE A 76 -3.73 17.09 -8.75
CA ILE A 76 -2.43 17.44 -9.27
C ILE A 76 -1.84 16.30 -10.13
N ILE A 77 -1.24 16.68 -11.25
CA ILE A 77 -0.58 15.72 -12.14
C ILE A 77 0.73 16.30 -12.68
N LYS A 78 1.76 15.46 -12.77
CA LYS A 78 3.01 15.79 -13.45
C LYS A 78 2.87 15.57 -14.95
N ILE A 79 3.13 16.60 -15.76
CA ILE A 79 3.12 16.53 -17.22
C ILE A 79 4.46 17.06 -17.74
N GLY A 80 5.28 16.18 -18.24
CA GLY A 80 6.66 16.51 -18.65
C GLY A 80 7.51 16.91 -17.43
N ASP A 81 8.03 18.12 -17.44
CA ASP A 81 8.91 18.68 -16.39
C ASP A 81 8.22 19.60 -15.39
N ARG A 82 6.88 19.64 -15.38
CA ARG A 82 6.09 20.53 -14.52
C ARG A 82 4.81 19.85 -14.02
N TYR A 83 4.16 20.51 -13.07
CA TYR A 83 2.95 20.06 -12.41
C TYR A 83 1.77 20.94 -12.81
N LEU A 84 0.68 20.32 -13.22
CA LEU A 84 -0.62 20.96 -13.38
C LEU A 84 -1.43 20.70 -12.12
N CYS A 85 -1.84 21.76 -11.44
CA CYS A 85 -2.85 21.72 -10.40
C CYS A 85 -4.19 22.19 -10.96
N ILE A 86 -5.25 21.45 -10.65
CA ILE A 86 -6.63 21.77 -10.99
C ILE A 86 -7.46 21.81 -9.70
N TYR A 87 -8.39 22.74 -9.57
CA TYR A 87 -9.17 22.88 -8.33
C TYR A 87 -10.48 23.64 -8.54
N GLY A 88 -11.43 23.40 -7.66
CA GLY A 88 -12.67 24.17 -7.59
C GLY A 88 -12.47 25.54 -6.93
N ALA A 89 -12.99 26.57 -7.53
CA ALA A 89 -12.96 27.93 -6.99
C ALA A 89 -14.36 28.51 -6.93
N THR A 90 -14.77 29.00 -5.79
CA THR A 90 -16.09 29.58 -5.52
C THR A 90 -17.29 28.62 -5.67
N GLY A 91 -18.36 28.95 -5.03
CA GLY A 91 -19.69 28.35 -5.18
C GLY A 91 -19.72 26.88 -4.97
N GLY A 92 -20.35 26.07 -4.82
CA GLY A 92 -20.43 24.65 -4.56
C GLY A 92 -20.74 24.34 -3.11
N GLY A 93 -21.20 23.17 -2.92
CA GLY A 93 -21.62 22.68 -1.63
C GLY A 93 -23.01 23.12 -1.21
N LEU A 94 -23.36 22.71 -0.02
CA LEU A 94 -24.67 22.94 0.60
C LEU A 94 -25.01 24.45 0.67
N GLY A 95 -25.82 24.91 -0.27
CA GLY A 95 -26.27 26.30 -0.34
C GLY A 95 -25.43 27.23 -1.24
N GLY A 96 -24.47 26.70 -2.01
CA GLY A 96 -23.56 27.49 -2.86
C GLY A 96 -24.16 28.04 -4.15
N GLY A 97 -25.34 27.64 -4.55
CA GLY A 97 -26.10 28.21 -5.67
C GLY A 97 -25.57 27.90 -7.06
N HIS A 98 -24.86 26.77 -7.23
CA HIS A 98 -24.38 26.28 -8.54
C HIS A 98 -23.56 27.32 -9.33
N SER A 99 -22.60 27.98 -8.65
CA SER A 99 -21.75 29.02 -9.25
C SER A 99 -20.25 28.66 -9.19
N GLY A 100 -19.95 27.36 -9.24
CA GLY A 100 -18.59 26.84 -9.19
C GLY A 100 -17.76 27.17 -10.44
N ARG A 101 -16.44 27.14 -10.26
CA ARG A 101 -15.42 27.32 -11.29
C ARG A 101 -14.35 26.28 -11.16
N ILE A 102 -13.91 25.67 -12.25
CA ILE A 102 -12.68 24.87 -12.26
C ILE A 102 -11.55 25.73 -12.84
N LEU A 103 -10.48 25.82 -12.07
CA LEU A 103 -9.28 26.56 -12.46
C LEU A 103 -8.08 25.63 -12.59
N THR A 104 -7.18 25.96 -13.50
CA THR A 104 -5.88 25.29 -13.68
C THR A 104 -4.74 26.25 -13.43
N MET A 105 -3.63 25.76 -12.89
CA MET A 105 -2.36 26.49 -12.75
C MET A 105 -1.18 25.54 -12.83
N TRP A 106 -0.04 26.08 -13.22
CA TRP A 106 1.20 25.33 -13.42
C TRP A 106 2.28 25.74 -12.41
N ASN A 107 3.10 24.77 -12.01
CA ASN A 107 4.36 25.04 -11.34
C ASN A 107 5.45 24.07 -11.86
N LYS A 108 6.70 24.52 -11.85
CA LYS A 108 7.83 23.68 -12.24
C LYS A 108 8.28 22.74 -11.13
N THR A 109 8.06 23.11 -9.89
CA THR A 109 8.39 22.33 -8.69
C THR A 109 7.28 22.49 -7.65
N LEU A 110 7.18 21.51 -6.73
CA LEU A 110 6.26 21.58 -5.59
C LEU A 110 6.96 21.98 -4.28
N ASP A 111 8.31 22.11 -4.30
CA ASP A 111 9.07 22.56 -3.13
C ASP A 111 8.99 24.09 -2.95
N PRO A 112 8.30 24.60 -1.91
CA PRO A 112 8.20 26.05 -1.67
C PRO A 112 9.54 26.74 -1.39
N LYS A 113 10.57 25.96 -1.07
CA LYS A 113 11.93 26.46 -0.82
C LYS A 113 12.76 26.59 -2.09
N SER A 114 12.31 26.01 -3.19
CA SER A 114 13.01 26.05 -4.47
C SER A 114 12.93 27.46 -5.07
N PRO A 115 14.01 27.98 -5.67
CA PRO A 115 13.98 29.26 -6.40
C PRO A 115 13.07 29.20 -7.65
N ASP A 116 12.77 28.00 -8.15
CA ASP A 116 11.86 27.78 -9.28
C ASP A 116 10.39 27.66 -8.86
N PHE A 117 10.08 27.75 -7.56
CA PHE A 117 8.72 27.65 -7.05
C PHE A 117 7.92 28.90 -7.41
N LYS A 118 7.09 28.77 -8.43
CA LYS A 118 6.25 29.86 -8.92
C LYS A 118 5.03 29.30 -9.64
N TRP A 119 3.89 29.43 -9.03
CA TRP A 119 2.63 29.12 -9.70
C TRP A 119 2.29 30.14 -10.79
N SER A 120 1.80 29.65 -11.93
CA SER A 120 1.26 30.50 -12.99
C SER A 120 -0.02 31.18 -12.51
N THR A 121 -0.47 32.18 -13.26
CA THR A 121 -1.84 32.69 -13.10
C THR A 121 -2.83 31.59 -13.35
N ALA A 122 -3.85 31.48 -12.49
CA ALA A 122 -4.93 30.52 -12.64
C ALA A 122 -5.80 30.86 -13.85
N VAL A 123 -6.24 29.81 -14.57
CA VAL A 123 -7.07 29.92 -15.76
C VAL A 123 -8.34 29.12 -15.56
N GLU A 124 -9.47 29.77 -15.78
CA GLU A 124 -10.77 29.09 -15.77
C GLU A 124 -10.94 28.19 -17.00
N VAL A 125 -11.36 26.95 -16.77
CA VAL A 125 -11.57 25.94 -17.83
C VAL A 125 -13.03 25.54 -17.95
N CYS A 126 -13.81 25.67 -16.90
CA CYS A 126 -15.28 25.56 -16.95
C CYS A 126 -15.93 26.27 -15.75
N ALA A 127 -17.24 26.50 -15.89
CA ALA A 127 -18.09 27.13 -14.89
C ALA A 127 -19.50 26.56 -14.92
N SER A 128 -20.22 26.65 -13.82
CA SER A 128 -21.60 26.18 -13.68
C SER A 128 -22.63 27.28 -13.41
N ASP A 129 -22.39 28.48 -13.90
CA ASP A 129 -23.21 29.67 -13.62
C ASP A 129 -24.71 29.45 -13.82
N GLY A 130 -25.45 29.39 -12.70
CA GLY A 130 -26.90 29.33 -12.68
C GLY A 130 -27.51 28.05 -13.23
N MET A 131 -26.74 26.98 -13.36
CA MET A 131 -27.23 25.66 -13.79
C MET A 131 -27.68 24.85 -12.58
N GLU A 132 -28.96 24.50 -12.52
CA GLU A 132 -29.57 23.86 -11.36
C GLU A 132 -29.08 22.42 -11.11
N ASP A 133 -28.61 21.73 -12.17
CA ASP A 133 -28.18 20.33 -12.16
C ASP A 133 -26.65 20.16 -12.18
N GLN A 134 -25.89 21.24 -11.95
CA GLN A 134 -24.44 21.22 -12.08
C GLN A 134 -23.76 22.04 -11.03
N ASP A 135 -22.58 21.57 -10.64
CA ASP A 135 -21.61 22.34 -9.90
C ASP A 135 -20.20 22.06 -10.42
N ALA A 136 -19.46 23.10 -10.77
CA ALA A 136 -18.08 23.00 -11.24
C ALA A 136 -17.15 22.95 -10.03
N ILE A 137 -17.04 21.78 -9.42
CA ILE A 137 -16.26 21.47 -8.21
C ILE A 137 -15.61 20.09 -8.34
N ASP A 138 -14.69 19.75 -7.46
CA ASP A 138 -14.09 18.43 -7.27
C ASP A 138 -13.51 17.82 -8.57
N PRO A 139 -12.57 18.53 -9.23
CA PRO A 139 -11.97 18.01 -10.44
C PRO A 139 -10.97 16.91 -10.18
N GLY A 140 -11.05 15.81 -10.94
CA GLY A 140 -10.01 14.80 -11.06
C GLY A 140 -9.41 14.79 -12.47
N VAL A 141 -8.11 14.56 -12.62
CA VAL A 141 -7.38 14.71 -13.88
C VAL A 141 -6.68 13.44 -14.32
N LEU A 142 -6.86 13.07 -15.60
CA LEU A 142 -6.17 11.95 -16.24
C LEU A 142 -5.41 12.40 -17.49
N LEU A 143 -4.10 12.24 -17.52
CA LEU A 143 -3.35 12.18 -18.76
C LEU A 143 -3.48 10.75 -19.31
N ASP A 144 -4.29 10.58 -20.32
CA ASP A 144 -4.57 9.27 -20.92
C ASP A 144 -3.28 8.67 -21.52
N PRO A 145 -2.78 7.55 -20.98
CA PRO A 145 -1.52 6.96 -21.46
C PRO A 145 -1.62 6.35 -22.86
N THR A 146 -2.84 6.17 -23.38
CA THR A 146 -3.05 5.58 -24.69
C THR A 146 -3.09 6.60 -25.82
N THR A 147 -3.56 7.81 -25.52
CA THR A 147 -3.78 8.88 -26.52
C THR A 147 -2.98 10.14 -26.26
N GLY A 148 -2.45 10.33 -25.04
CA GLY A 148 -1.80 11.56 -24.62
C GLY A 148 -2.78 12.74 -24.41
N ARG A 149 -4.09 12.49 -24.45
CA ARG A 149 -5.12 13.51 -24.19
C ARG A 149 -5.27 13.72 -22.68
N LEU A 150 -5.59 14.93 -22.28
CA LEU A 150 -5.80 15.31 -20.89
C LEU A 150 -7.30 15.44 -20.61
N TRP A 151 -7.81 14.59 -19.74
CA TRP A 151 -9.21 14.55 -19.37
C TRP A 151 -9.42 15.05 -17.95
N VAL A 152 -10.57 15.68 -17.71
CA VAL A 152 -11.00 16.15 -16.39
C VAL A 152 -12.43 15.72 -16.17
N SER A 153 -12.66 14.99 -15.07
CA SER A 153 -13.99 14.78 -14.51
C SER A 153 -14.23 15.78 -13.37
N TYR A 154 -15.45 16.26 -13.23
CA TYR A 154 -15.82 17.19 -12.15
C TYR A 154 -17.32 17.15 -11.90
N GLY A 155 -17.75 17.61 -10.73
CA GLY A 155 -19.16 17.71 -10.35
C GLY A 155 -19.39 17.29 -8.89
N THR A 156 -20.65 17.22 -8.52
CA THR A 156 -21.09 16.86 -7.17
C THR A 156 -22.31 15.93 -7.21
N TYR A 157 -22.60 15.26 -6.09
CA TYR A 157 -23.77 14.38 -5.95
C TYR A 157 -25.14 15.14 -5.98
N PHE A 158 -25.12 16.46 -6.00
CA PHE A 158 -26.33 17.28 -6.24
C PHE A 158 -26.74 17.37 -7.72
N GLY A 159 -25.89 16.92 -8.62
CA GLY A 159 -26.11 17.00 -10.06
C GLY A 159 -25.41 15.86 -10.79
N THR A 160 -24.76 16.19 -11.90
CA THR A 160 -24.06 15.23 -12.74
C THR A 160 -22.54 15.40 -12.66
N ILE A 161 -21.83 14.29 -12.75
CA ILE A 161 -20.39 14.29 -13.02
C ILE A 161 -20.18 14.47 -14.52
N ARG A 162 -19.33 15.41 -14.87
CA ARG A 162 -19.03 15.80 -16.25
C ARG A 162 -17.59 15.53 -16.62
N LEU A 163 -17.40 15.27 -17.90
CA LEU A 163 -16.10 15.06 -18.51
C LEU A 163 -15.81 16.17 -19.52
N ILE A 164 -14.61 16.75 -19.45
CA ILE A 164 -14.09 17.70 -20.44
C ILE A 164 -12.66 17.32 -20.82
N GLU A 165 -12.20 17.86 -21.96
CA GLU A 165 -10.83 17.70 -22.43
C GLU A 165 -10.07 19.01 -22.33
N LEU A 166 -8.84 18.92 -21.78
CA LEU A 166 -7.87 20.02 -21.75
C LEU A 166 -6.70 19.73 -22.69
N ASP A 167 -6.05 20.76 -23.15
CA ASP A 167 -4.78 20.69 -23.85
C ASP A 167 -3.66 20.41 -22.82
N PRO A 168 -2.94 19.28 -22.92
CA PRO A 168 -1.90 18.90 -21.95
C PRO A 168 -0.69 19.84 -21.92
N LYS A 169 -0.53 20.70 -22.94
CA LYS A 169 0.56 21.68 -22.97
C LYS A 169 0.22 22.97 -22.24
N THR A 170 -1.03 23.38 -22.30
CA THR A 170 -1.48 24.67 -21.76
C THR A 170 -2.31 24.53 -20.50
N GLY A 171 -3.00 23.41 -20.29
CA GLY A 171 -3.99 23.24 -19.24
C GLY A 171 -5.32 23.94 -19.56
N TYR A 172 -5.50 24.47 -20.76
CA TYR A 172 -6.71 25.14 -21.17
C TYR A 172 -7.70 24.15 -21.76
N ARG A 173 -8.98 24.45 -21.67
CA ARG A 173 -10.01 23.67 -22.32
C ARG A 173 -9.81 23.60 -23.83
N VAL A 174 -9.92 22.43 -24.42
CA VAL A 174 -9.83 22.24 -25.88
C VAL A 174 -11.00 22.95 -26.56
N LYS A 175 -10.70 23.80 -27.56
CA LYS A 175 -11.72 24.58 -28.27
C LYS A 175 -12.78 23.67 -28.91
N GLY A 176 -14.03 23.93 -28.56
CA GLY A 176 -15.17 23.18 -29.10
C GLY A 176 -15.43 21.84 -28.40
N ASN A 177 -14.63 21.48 -27.40
CA ASN A 177 -14.92 20.33 -26.55
C ASN A 177 -16.23 20.58 -25.77
N LYS A 178 -17.18 19.67 -25.90
CA LYS A 178 -18.47 19.70 -25.19
C LYS A 178 -18.35 18.87 -23.93
N GLU A 179 -19.02 19.32 -22.89
CA GLU A 179 -19.20 18.55 -21.66
C GLU A 179 -19.99 17.28 -21.93
N LYS A 180 -19.64 16.22 -21.24
CA LYS A 180 -20.36 14.96 -21.30
C LYS A 180 -20.68 14.47 -19.89
N ASP A 181 -21.93 14.20 -19.63
CA ASP A 181 -22.37 13.59 -18.37
C ASP A 181 -21.96 12.11 -18.33
N ILE A 182 -21.32 11.69 -17.24
CA ILE A 182 -20.74 10.34 -17.13
C ILE A 182 -21.14 9.59 -15.85
N ALA A 183 -21.63 10.29 -14.81
CA ALA A 183 -22.10 9.67 -13.57
C ALA A 183 -23.07 10.60 -12.81
N ILE A 184 -23.76 10.05 -11.82
CA ILE A 184 -24.57 10.75 -10.82
C ILE A 184 -24.31 10.14 -9.45
N ASP A 185 -24.83 10.78 -8.39
CA ASP A 185 -24.83 10.27 -7.01
C ASP A 185 -23.42 10.00 -6.45
N CYS A 186 -22.46 10.77 -6.90
CA CYS A 186 -21.09 10.80 -6.38
C CYS A 186 -20.46 12.16 -6.65
N GLU A 187 -19.31 12.41 -6.00
CA GLU A 187 -18.46 13.58 -6.21
C GLU A 187 -16.98 13.20 -6.10
N ALA A 188 -16.06 14.16 -6.13
CA ALA A 188 -14.62 13.93 -6.01
C ALA A 188 -14.14 12.74 -6.85
N THR A 189 -14.46 12.81 -8.13
CA THR A 189 -14.18 11.70 -9.05
C THR A 189 -12.75 11.73 -9.54
N ASP A 190 -12.13 10.57 -9.65
CA ASP A 190 -10.84 10.36 -10.29
C ASP A 190 -10.96 9.35 -11.44
N LEU A 191 -10.23 9.63 -12.52
CA LEU A 191 -10.14 8.80 -13.70
C LEU A 191 -8.81 8.08 -13.72
N ILE A 192 -8.82 6.76 -13.81
CA ILE A 192 -7.60 5.98 -13.99
C ILE A 192 -7.71 5.02 -15.17
N TYR A 193 -6.55 4.69 -15.75
CA TYR A 193 -6.44 3.68 -16.79
C TYR A 193 -5.63 2.49 -16.28
N HIS A 194 -6.17 1.28 -16.47
CA HIS A 194 -5.47 0.05 -16.14
C HIS A 194 -5.91 -1.08 -17.09
N ASN A 195 -4.95 -1.75 -17.67
CA ASN A 195 -5.11 -2.99 -18.43
C ASN A 195 -6.21 -2.94 -19.51
N GLY A 196 -6.27 -1.83 -20.26
CA GLY A 196 -7.22 -1.64 -21.36
C GLY A 196 -8.61 -1.17 -20.93
N TRP A 197 -8.77 -0.77 -19.68
CA TRP A 197 -10.00 -0.19 -19.13
C TRP A 197 -9.74 1.19 -18.54
N TYR A 198 -10.71 2.08 -18.71
CA TYR A 198 -10.86 3.31 -17.95
C TYR A 198 -11.77 3.05 -16.76
N TYR A 199 -11.42 3.57 -15.62
CA TYR A 199 -12.19 3.48 -14.38
C TYR A 199 -12.52 4.89 -13.92
N LEU A 200 -13.78 5.09 -13.56
CA LEU A 200 -14.25 6.28 -12.86
C LEU A 200 -14.48 5.88 -11.41
N LEU A 201 -13.65 6.41 -10.51
CA LEU A 201 -13.86 6.28 -9.08
C LEU A 201 -14.58 7.54 -8.60
N GLY A 202 -15.57 7.38 -7.76
CA GLY A 202 -16.33 8.49 -7.21
C GLY A 202 -16.58 8.30 -5.72
N THR A 203 -16.66 9.40 -4.99
CA THR A 203 -17.04 9.43 -3.59
C THR A 203 -18.55 9.53 -3.49
N HIS A 204 -19.17 8.50 -2.94
CA HIS A 204 -20.61 8.40 -2.71
C HIS A 204 -20.94 8.64 -1.24
N GLY A 205 -22.11 9.16 -0.93
CA GLY A 205 -22.58 9.44 0.43
C GLY A 205 -22.50 10.93 0.79
N THR A 206 -22.41 11.25 2.08
CA THR A 206 -22.47 12.62 2.58
C THR A 206 -21.15 13.13 3.10
N CYS A 207 -20.75 14.32 2.61
CA CYS A 207 -19.55 15.07 3.01
C CYS A 207 -19.67 15.72 4.38
N CYS A 208 -18.51 16.06 4.94
CA CYS A 208 -18.34 17.16 5.91
C CYS A 208 -19.10 16.98 7.23
N ASP A 209 -19.43 15.75 7.60
CA ASP A 209 -20.19 15.42 8.83
C ASP A 209 -19.32 14.61 9.82
N GLY A 210 -18.01 14.61 9.63
CA GLY A 210 -17.05 13.96 10.51
C GLY A 210 -17.40 12.49 10.78
N VAL A 211 -17.67 12.18 12.04
CA VAL A 211 -18.00 10.79 12.47
C VAL A 211 -19.33 10.26 11.90
N ASN A 212 -20.21 11.12 11.44
CA ASN A 212 -21.49 10.74 10.86
C ASN A 212 -21.44 10.64 9.33
N SER A 213 -20.31 11.00 8.70
CA SER A 213 -20.14 10.91 7.26
C SER A 213 -20.40 9.49 6.76
N THR A 214 -21.12 9.38 5.69
CA THR A 214 -21.40 8.11 5.01
C THR A 214 -20.52 7.90 3.77
N TYR A 215 -19.53 8.73 3.58
CA TYR A 215 -18.60 8.63 2.46
C TYR A 215 -18.04 7.23 2.28
N ASN A 216 -18.04 6.80 1.04
CA ASN A 216 -17.43 5.58 0.57
C ASN A 216 -17.02 5.76 -0.89
N ILE A 217 -16.02 5.01 -1.37
CA ILE A 217 -15.53 5.12 -2.74
C ILE A 217 -16.09 3.97 -3.56
N VAL A 218 -16.72 4.32 -4.68
CA VAL A 218 -17.31 3.40 -5.66
C VAL A 218 -16.63 3.52 -7.01
N VAL A 219 -16.77 2.52 -7.88
CA VAL A 219 -16.12 2.46 -9.19
C VAL A 219 -17.00 1.84 -10.27
N GLY A 220 -16.98 2.45 -11.46
CA GLY A 220 -17.40 1.83 -12.71
C GLY A 220 -16.26 1.79 -13.71
N ARG A 221 -16.34 0.93 -14.73
CA ARG A 221 -15.32 0.84 -15.79
C ARG A 221 -15.89 0.89 -17.18
N SER A 222 -15.08 1.34 -18.14
CA SER A 222 -15.44 1.48 -19.55
C SER A 222 -14.26 1.16 -20.46
N ARG A 223 -14.53 0.81 -21.71
CA ARG A 223 -13.49 0.74 -22.76
C ARG A 223 -13.21 2.10 -23.40
N SER A 224 -14.01 3.09 -23.11
CA SER A 224 -13.85 4.47 -23.56
C SER A 224 -13.75 5.40 -22.35
N VAL A 225 -12.86 6.39 -22.39
CA VAL A 225 -12.79 7.43 -21.36
C VAL A 225 -14.09 8.23 -21.24
N GLU A 226 -14.87 8.28 -22.31
CA GLU A 226 -16.17 8.96 -22.33
C GLU A 226 -17.32 8.09 -21.79
N GLY A 227 -17.03 6.90 -21.24
CA GLY A 227 -18.04 5.98 -20.71
C GLY A 227 -18.80 5.19 -21.80
N PRO A 228 -19.92 4.52 -21.47
CA PRO A 228 -20.53 4.46 -20.14
C PRO A 228 -19.66 3.68 -19.14
N TYR A 229 -19.69 4.10 -17.87
CA TYR A 229 -18.96 3.45 -16.78
C TYR A 229 -19.87 2.46 -16.05
N ILE A 230 -19.62 1.18 -16.27
CA ILE A 230 -20.48 0.09 -15.81
C ILE A 230 -19.85 -0.59 -14.61
N ASP A 231 -20.63 -0.87 -13.58
CA ASP A 231 -20.21 -1.63 -12.40
C ASP A 231 -20.15 -3.16 -12.67
N ASN A 232 -19.81 -3.92 -11.64
CA ASN A 232 -19.65 -5.38 -11.75
C ASN A 232 -20.95 -6.17 -11.89
N VAL A 233 -22.12 -5.52 -11.76
CA VAL A 233 -23.43 -6.12 -11.97
C VAL A 233 -24.12 -5.59 -13.23
N GLY A 234 -23.44 -4.75 -14.01
CA GLY A 234 -23.92 -4.23 -15.29
C GLY A 234 -24.70 -2.92 -15.22
N ARG A 235 -24.67 -2.21 -14.06
CA ARG A 235 -25.37 -0.94 -13.89
C ARG A 235 -24.44 0.23 -14.22
N ASP A 236 -24.94 1.18 -15.01
CA ASP A 236 -24.22 2.41 -15.37
C ASP A 236 -24.15 3.39 -14.18
N MET A 237 -23.00 4.01 -13.95
CA MET A 237 -22.84 5.07 -12.95
C MET A 237 -23.72 6.29 -13.23
N TYR A 238 -24.06 6.54 -14.50
CA TYR A 238 -25.05 7.58 -14.85
C TYR A 238 -26.49 7.20 -14.43
N HIS A 239 -26.70 5.99 -13.97
CA HIS A 239 -27.96 5.49 -13.40
C HIS A 239 -27.79 5.01 -11.95
N GLY A 240 -26.80 5.57 -11.22
CA GLY A 240 -26.53 5.26 -9.83
C GLY A 240 -25.91 3.87 -9.62
N GLY A 241 -25.18 3.35 -10.64
CA GLY A 241 -24.30 2.20 -10.50
C GLY A 241 -23.02 2.56 -9.73
N GLY A 242 -22.25 1.55 -9.39
CA GLY A 242 -20.95 1.71 -8.74
C GLY A 242 -20.64 0.54 -7.81
N ARG A 243 -19.50 -0.12 -8.06
CA ARG A 243 -18.98 -1.16 -7.16
C ARG A 243 -18.17 -0.51 -6.04
N MET A 244 -18.43 -0.87 -4.80
CA MET A 244 -17.68 -0.37 -3.65
C MET A 244 -16.20 -0.81 -3.69
N VAL A 245 -15.31 0.13 -3.45
CA VAL A 245 -13.85 -0.07 -3.36
C VAL A 245 -13.38 0.13 -1.91
N ILE A 246 -13.81 1.21 -1.26
CA ILE A 246 -13.43 1.56 0.10
C ILE A 246 -14.68 1.99 0.86
N ALA A 247 -14.86 1.46 2.07
CA ALA A 247 -15.92 1.83 3.00
C ALA A 247 -15.35 2.12 4.39
N ALA A 248 -16.18 2.69 5.26
CA ALA A 248 -15.84 2.87 6.67
C ALA A 248 -15.53 1.53 7.36
N GLY A 249 -14.68 1.56 8.36
CA GLY A 249 -14.35 0.40 9.19
C GLY A 249 -13.18 0.68 10.15
N ASN A 250 -13.01 -0.20 11.15
CA ASN A 250 -11.86 -0.18 12.06
C ASN A 250 -11.52 1.21 12.63
N ARG A 251 -12.46 1.88 13.27
CA ARG A 251 -12.31 3.21 13.88
C ARG A 251 -12.05 4.33 12.86
N LYS A 252 -12.52 4.18 11.64
CA LYS A 252 -12.37 5.14 10.54
C LYS A 252 -13.68 5.29 9.81
N THR A 253 -14.06 6.53 9.52
CA THR A 253 -15.37 6.86 8.93
C THR A 253 -15.18 7.77 7.73
N GLY A 254 -15.99 7.57 6.70
CA GLY A 254 -16.08 8.46 5.57
C GLY A 254 -14.83 8.47 4.69
N ALA A 255 -14.61 7.41 3.88
CA ALA A 255 -13.55 7.39 2.88
C ALA A 255 -13.94 8.24 1.67
N GLY A 256 -13.15 9.26 1.34
CA GLY A 256 -13.44 10.15 0.21
C GLY A 256 -12.21 10.66 -0.52
N HIS A 257 -12.43 11.16 -1.74
CA HIS A 257 -11.43 11.81 -2.57
C HIS A 257 -10.26 10.89 -2.94
N PHE A 258 -10.52 9.96 -3.84
CA PHE A 258 -9.55 8.95 -4.28
C PHE A 258 -8.48 9.55 -5.19
N GLY A 259 -7.22 9.14 -5.00
CA GLY A 259 -6.14 9.32 -5.94
C GLY A 259 -5.33 8.04 -6.10
N ARG A 260 -4.76 7.79 -7.27
CA ARG A 260 -3.88 6.65 -7.55
C ARG A 260 -2.46 7.10 -7.80
N THR A 261 -1.50 6.47 -7.14
CA THR A 261 -0.08 6.66 -7.40
C THR A 261 0.58 5.33 -7.76
N ILE A 262 1.24 5.28 -8.90
CA ILE A 262 2.06 4.15 -9.32
C ILE A 262 3.46 4.40 -8.79
N ILE A 263 3.94 3.49 -7.94
CA ILE A 263 5.27 3.59 -7.32
C ILE A 263 6.29 2.91 -8.21
N ASP A 264 5.94 1.73 -8.71
CA ASP A 264 6.80 0.88 -9.54
C ASP A 264 5.93 -0.06 -10.37
N ASP A 265 6.51 -0.80 -11.30
CA ASP A 265 5.77 -1.84 -12.01
C ASP A 265 5.20 -2.84 -11.01
N GLY A 266 3.87 -2.97 -11.01
CA GLY A 266 3.13 -3.84 -10.10
C GLY A 266 3.03 -3.36 -8.64
N ILE A 267 3.47 -2.15 -8.29
CA ILE A 267 3.30 -1.54 -6.97
C ILE A 267 2.53 -0.24 -7.10
N GLU A 268 1.32 -0.22 -6.58
CA GLU A 268 0.41 0.91 -6.65
C GLU A 268 -0.20 1.22 -5.28
N VAL A 269 -0.49 2.48 -5.03
CA VAL A 269 -1.20 2.91 -3.82
C VAL A 269 -2.40 3.78 -4.16
N ALA A 270 -3.44 3.65 -3.36
CA ALA A 270 -4.57 4.57 -3.29
C ALA A 270 -4.32 5.57 -2.17
N SER A 271 -4.50 6.85 -2.45
CA SER A 271 -4.59 7.91 -1.45
C SER A 271 -6.03 8.42 -1.37
N PHE A 272 -6.47 8.77 -0.18
CA PHE A 272 -7.80 9.32 0.09
C PHE A 272 -7.80 9.93 1.50
N HIS A 273 -8.87 10.57 1.93
CA HIS A 273 -9.01 10.93 3.33
C HIS A 273 -10.06 10.08 4.04
N TRP A 274 -9.90 9.95 5.35
CA TRP A 274 -11.01 9.63 6.25
C TRP A 274 -11.62 10.93 6.74
N GLU A 275 -12.94 11.05 6.68
CA GLU A 275 -13.63 12.19 7.31
C GLU A 275 -13.36 12.25 8.81
N ALA A 276 -13.31 11.08 9.46
CA ALA A 276 -12.91 10.94 10.85
C ALA A 276 -12.04 9.71 11.06
N ASP A 277 -10.78 9.91 11.43
CA ASP A 277 -9.88 8.85 11.90
C ASP A 277 -9.76 8.92 13.43
N PHE A 278 -10.36 7.94 14.14
CA PHE A 278 -10.33 7.91 15.60
C PHE A 278 -8.94 7.61 16.18
N ASP A 279 -8.03 7.08 15.38
CA ASP A 279 -6.62 6.91 15.77
C ASP A 279 -5.85 8.25 15.65
N GLN A 280 -6.43 9.24 14.95
CA GLN A 280 -5.96 10.62 14.79
C GLN A 280 -6.85 11.64 15.54
N GLY A 281 -7.56 11.20 16.58
CA GLY A 281 -8.42 12.06 17.39
C GLY A 281 -9.73 12.47 16.71
N GLY A 282 -10.23 11.68 15.77
CA GLY A 282 -11.49 11.93 15.05
C GLY A 282 -11.41 13.04 14.03
N ARG A 283 -10.21 13.44 13.62
CA ARG A 283 -9.99 14.47 12.58
C ARG A 283 -9.96 13.84 11.19
N SER A 284 -10.22 14.66 10.18
CA SER A 284 -9.94 14.29 8.79
C SER A 284 -8.45 14.06 8.59
N ALA A 285 -8.09 12.93 8.01
CA ALA A 285 -6.70 12.53 7.88
C ALA A 285 -6.44 11.74 6.59
N LEU A 286 -5.27 11.98 5.99
CA LEU A 286 -4.77 11.23 4.84
C LEU A 286 -4.67 9.75 5.17
N ALA A 287 -5.11 8.94 4.22
CA ALA A 287 -4.88 7.50 4.17
C ALA A 287 -4.11 7.15 2.89
N VAL A 288 -3.15 6.24 3.01
CA VAL A 288 -2.42 5.66 1.87
C VAL A 288 -2.47 4.15 2.03
N HIS A 289 -3.09 3.47 1.07
CA HIS A 289 -3.31 2.02 1.10
C HIS A 289 -2.77 1.37 -0.17
N PRO A 290 -2.31 0.11 -0.12
CA PRO A 290 -2.03 -0.63 -1.34
C PRO A 290 -3.27 -0.69 -2.24
N LEU A 291 -3.07 -0.47 -3.53
CA LEU A 291 -4.12 -0.66 -4.53
C LEU A 291 -3.88 -1.98 -5.25
N LEU A 292 -4.80 -2.91 -5.08
CA LEU A 292 -4.73 -4.25 -5.64
C LEU A 292 -5.71 -4.38 -6.81
N TRP A 293 -5.46 -5.36 -7.68
CA TRP A 293 -6.34 -5.65 -8.81
C TRP A 293 -6.79 -7.10 -8.79
N LYS A 294 -8.09 -7.32 -8.85
CA LYS A 294 -8.67 -8.65 -8.93
C LYS A 294 -9.74 -8.70 -10.04
N ASN A 295 -9.52 -9.54 -11.04
CA ASN A 295 -10.39 -9.68 -12.21
C ASN A 295 -10.62 -8.31 -12.92
N ASP A 296 -9.56 -7.53 -13.07
CA ASP A 296 -9.60 -6.16 -13.60
C ASP A 296 -10.54 -5.23 -12.80
N TRP A 297 -10.63 -5.40 -11.47
CA TRP A 297 -11.29 -4.46 -10.58
C TRP A 297 -10.34 -3.99 -9.50
N PRO A 298 -10.31 -2.68 -9.22
CA PRO A 298 -9.48 -2.16 -8.12
C PRO A 298 -10.05 -2.59 -6.77
N VAL A 299 -9.15 -2.90 -5.86
CA VAL A 299 -9.45 -3.24 -4.47
C VAL A 299 -8.47 -2.47 -3.60
N ALA A 300 -8.95 -1.63 -2.70
CA ALA A 300 -8.07 -1.04 -1.71
C ALA A 300 -7.62 -2.14 -0.74
N GLY A 301 -6.30 -2.36 -0.67
CA GLY A 301 -5.68 -3.23 0.30
C GLY A 301 -5.69 -2.62 1.69
N GLU A 302 -5.28 -3.40 2.68
CA GLU A 302 -5.01 -2.89 4.02
C GLU A 302 -3.51 -2.66 4.19
N GLN A 303 -3.16 -1.70 5.04
CA GLN A 303 -1.78 -1.51 5.46
C GLN A 303 -1.28 -2.76 6.17
N PHE A 304 -0.07 -3.20 5.81
CA PHE A 304 0.56 -4.35 6.45
C PHE A 304 0.85 -4.05 7.92
N LYS A 305 0.39 -4.92 8.83
CA LYS A 305 0.45 -4.71 10.28
C LYS A 305 1.52 -5.53 10.99
N GLY A 306 2.21 -6.41 10.26
CA GLY A 306 3.11 -7.39 10.86
C GLY A 306 2.35 -8.64 11.36
N GLY A 307 3.07 -9.53 12.00
CA GLY A 307 2.57 -10.82 12.49
C GLY A 307 3.64 -11.91 12.41
N THR A 308 3.26 -13.15 12.65
CA THR A 308 4.14 -14.31 12.46
C THR A 308 3.74 -15.06 11.21
N PHE A 309 4.71 -15.29 10.33
CA PHE A 309 4.50 -15.84 8.99
C PHE A 309 5.60 -16.83 8.61
N GLU A 310 5.26 -17.75 7.73
CA GLU A 310 6.21 -18.37 6.81
C GLU A 310 6.26 -17.49 5.54
N ILE A 311 7.49 -17.13 5.13
CA ILE A 311 7.75 -16.28 3.96
C ILE A 311 8.03 -17.21 2.78
N GLU A 312 6.97 -17.52 2.01
CA GLU A 312 7.04 -18.44 0.87
C GLU A 312 7.27 -17.66 -0.42
N SER A 313 8.22 -18.11 -1.23
CA SER A 313 8.40 -17.57 -2.58
C SER A 313 7.18 -17.87 -3.45
N GLU A 314 6.81 -16.95 -4.35
CA GLU A 314 5.81 -17.25 -5.39
C GLU A 314 6.29 -18.39 -6.31
N ARG A 315 7.57 -18.59 -6.42
CA ARG A 315 8.16 -19.85 -6.86
C ARG A 315 7.78 -20.97 -5.90
N ARG A 316 6.83 -21.79 -6.28
CA ARG A 316 6.20 -22.78 -5.41
C ARG A 316 7.19 -23.74 -4.75
N GLY A 317 6.96 -24.00 -3.47
CA GLY A 317 7.67 -25.01 -2.69
C GLY A 317 8.91 -24.50 -1.99
N TYR A 318 9.27 -23.23 -2.09
CA TYR A 318 10.42 -22.64 -1.42
C TYR A 318 9.99 -21.62 -0.38
N ALA A 319 10.59 -21.71 0.81
CA ALA A 319 10.41 -20.73 1.88
C ALA A 319 11.75 -20.18 2.35
N LEU A 320 11.71 -18.95 2.86
CA LEU A 320 12.86 -18.31 3.50
C LEU A 320 13.14 -19.01 4.83
N GLU A 321 14.37 -19.48 5.05
CA GLU A 321 14.75 -20.21 6.25
C GLU A 321 16.16 -19.91 6.72
N LEU A 322 16.44 -20.21 8.00
CA LEU A 322 17.82 -20.30 8.49
C LEU A 322 18.52 -21.52 7.88
N ALA A 323 19.75 -21.36 7.43
CA ALA A 323 20.63 -22.46 7.03
C ALA A 323 21.17 -23.18 8.26
N VAL A 324 20.31 -23.85 9.00
CA VAL A 324 20.69 -24.68 10.16
C VAL A 324 20.56 -26.14 9.81
N ASP A 325 21.44 -26.97 10.39
CA ASP A 325 21.33 -28.42 10.21
C ASP A 325 20.04 -28.91 10.83
N PHE A 326 19.25 -29.60 10.03
CA PHE A 326 18.12 -30.32 10.56
C PHE A 326 18.61 -31.41 11.48
N VAL A 327 18.01 -31.53 12.65
CA VAL A 327 17.95 -32.82 13.28
C VAL A 327 17.22 -33.70 12.28
N ARG A 328 17.95 -34.56 11.55
CA ARG A 328 17.35 -35.45 10.57
C ARG A 328 16.25 -36.23 11.29
N MET A 329 15.00 -35.90 10.96
CA MET A 329 13.95 -36.84 11.32
C MET A 329 14.28 -38.10 10.58
N ASN A 330 14.62 -39.17 11.30
CA ASN A 330 14.59 -40.49 10.75
C ASN A 330 13.13 -40.76 10.37
N VAL A 331 12.73 -40.29 9.20
CA VAL A 331 11.54 -40.77 8.57
C VAL A 331 11.85 -42.22 8.32
N ALA A 332 11.35 -43.07 9.18
CA ALA A 332 11.29 -44.49 8.85
C ALA A 332 10.64 -44.52 7.47
N ARG A 333 11.36 -44.85 6.45
CA ARG A 333 10.79 -45.10 5.12
C ARG A 333 9.65 -46.07 5.36
N ALA A 334 8.44 -45.56 5.41
CA ALA A 334 7.25 -46.39 5.30
C ALA A 334 7.49 -47.24 4.06
N GLY A 335 7.53 -48.53 4.25
CA GLY A 335 8.04 -49.51 3.32
C GLY A 335 7.72 -49.20 1.90
N GLY A 336 8.74 -49.21 1.06
CA GLY A 336 8.60 -48.97 -0.36
C GLY A 336 7.46 -49.80 -0.90
N PHE A 337 6.69 -49.24 -1.78
CA PHE A 337 5.78 -49.96 -2.64
C PHE A 337 6.58 -51.15 -3.22
N GLY A 338 6.25 -52.37 -2.76
CA GLY A 338 6.90 -53.60 -3.17
C GLY A 338 6.80 -53.75 -4.67
N GLY A 339 7.93 -53.61 -5.34
CA GLY A 339 8.09 -54.14 -6.69
C GLY A 339 7.87 -55.66 -6.67
N PHE A 340 7.08 -56.12 -7.57
CA PHE A 340 6.89 -57.49 -7.87
C PHE A 340 8.24 -58.21 -8.13
N GLY A 341 8.51 -59.29 -7.45
CA GLY A 341 9.42 -60.33 -7.87
C GLY A 341 10.69 -60.51 -7.03
N GLY A 342 10.78 -61.64 -6.36
CA GLY A 342 12.04 -62.18 -5.85
C GLY A 342 11.88 -63.04 -4.58
N PHE A 343 11.69 -64.32 -4.76
CA PHE A 343 11.87 -65.35 -3.71
C PHE A 343 13.31 -65.31 -3.21
N GLY A 344 13.53 -65.07 -1.95
CA GLY A 344 14.82 -65.19 -1.31
C GLY A 344 14.66 -65.03 0.20
N GLY A 345 14.56 -66.16 0.91
CA GLY A 345 14.51 -66.24 2.35
C GLY A 345 15.84 -65.77 2.97
N GLY A 346 15.81 -64.68 3.73
CA GLY A 346 16.87 -64.26 4.62
C GLY A 346 16.24 -63.81 5.92
N GLN A 347 16.59 -64.47 7.03
CA GLN A 347 16.20 -64.10 8.39
C GLN A 347 16.62 -62.66 8.67
N GLN A 348 15.67 -61.78 8.84
CA GLN A 348 15.93 -60.42 9.37
C GLN A 348 16.05 -60.52 10.89
N ALA A 349 17.23 -60.19 11.37
CA ALA A 349 17.50 -59.93 12.76
C ALA A 349 16.54 -58.85 13.32
N ASN A 350 16.11 -59.05 14.56
CA ASN A 350 15.24 -58.15 15.33
C ASN A 350 15.69 -56.68 15.27
N ALA A 351 15.15 -55.92 14.35
CA ALA A 351 15.23 -54.47 14.41
C ALA A 351 14.24 -54.01 15.49
N ALA A 352 14.73 -53.32 16.51
CA ALA A 352 13.87 -52.67 17.49
C ALA A 352 12.83 -51.82 16.80
N PRO A 353 11.57 -51.76 17.28
CA PRO A 353 10.55 -50.91 16.70
C PRO A 353 11.05 -49.48 16.67
N PRO A 354 10.78 -48.72 15.56
CA PRO A 354 11.22 -47.35 15.47
C PRO A 354 10.66 -46.57 16.67
N GLN A 355 11.56 -45.92 17.41
CA GLN A 355 11.17 -45.04 18.49
C GLN A 355 10.25 -43.94 17.94
N PRO A 356 9.16 -43.60 18.60
CA PRO A 356 8.31 -42.49 18.15
C PRO A 356 9.16 -41.23 18.08
N VAL A 357 9.09 -40.54 16.96
CA VAL A 357 9.75 -39.26 16.77
C VAL A 357 9.17 -38.30 17.80
N GLN A 358 9.94 -37.97 18.83
CA GLN A 358 9.54 -36.91 19.76
C GLN A 358 9.54 -35.59 19.00
N ASN A 359 8.38 -34.93 18.94
CA ASN A 359 8.30 -33.55 18.45
C ASN A 359 9.15 -32.67 19.38
N GLN A 360 10.27 -32.17 18.86
CA GLN A 360 11.07 -31.22 19.61
C GLN A 360 10.30 -29.93 19.80
N THR A 361 10.38 -29.35 21.02
CA THR A 361 9.85 -28.01 21.26
C THR A 361 10.67 -26.98 20.51
N LEU A 362 10.09 -25.81 20.27
CA LEU A 362 10.79 -24.68 19.66
C LEU A 362 12.07 -24.33 20.40
N GLU A 363 12.05 -24.34 21.74
CA GLU A 363 13.22 -24.07 22.61
C GLU A 363 14.31 -25.12 22.44
N GLN A 364 13.94 -26.40 22.32
CA GLN A 364 14.91 -27.48 22.08
C GLN A 364 15.62 -27.32 20.74
N VAL A 365 14.89 -26.93 19.70
CA VAL A 365 15.46 -26.67 18.37
C VAL A 365 16.39 -25.46 18.40
N LYS A 366 15.95 -24.36 18.97
CA LYS A 366 16.74 -23.11 19.07
C LYS A 366 18.02 -23.28 19.86
N GLY A 367 18.01 -24.11 20.89
CA GLY A 367 19.20 -24.39 21.70
C GLY A 367 20.33 -25.06 20.92
N THR A 368 20.07 -25.56 19.70
CA THR A 368 21.09 -26.17 18.83
C THR A 368 21.67 -25.20 17.80
N TRP A 369 21.14 -23.98 17.70
CA TRP A 369 21.58 -23.02 16.69
C TRP A 369 22.91 -22.32 17.08
N PRO A 370 23.77 -21.98 16.08
CA PRO A 370 24.97 -21.20 16.32
C PRO A 370 24.66 -19.88 17.01
N ALA A 371 25.54 -19.48 17.95
CA ALA A 371 25.40 -18.22 18.66
C ALA A 371 25.67 -16.98 17.78
N GLY A 372 26.50 -17.13 16.74
CA GLY A 372 26.83 -16.06 15.78
C GLY A 372 25.79 -15.89 14.68
N ASP A 373 26.22 -15.24 13.60
CA ASP A 373 25.40 -15.06 12.40
C ASP A 373 25.07 -16.39 11.75
N ILE A 374 23.86 -16.48 11.19
CA ILE A 374 23.39 -17.66 10.47
C ILE A 374 22.96 -17.23 9.09
N THR A 375 23.49 -17.87 8.07
CA THR A 375 23.09 -17.67 6.68
C THR A 375 21.60 -17.95 6.49
N VAL A 376 20.95 -17.18 5.66
CA VAL A 376 19.57 -17.40 5.23
C VAL A 376 19.60 -18.05 3.85
N ARG A 377 18.73 -19.02 3.62
CA ARG A 377 18.56 -19.67 2.31
C ARG A 377 17.08 -19.82 1.97
N CYS A 378 16.79 -20.16 0.73
CA CYS A 378 15.51 -20.72 0.33
C CYS A 378 15.57 -22.23 0.42
N GLY A 379 14.74 -22.85 1.22
CA GLY A 379 14.62 -24.28 1.37
C GLY A 379 13.22 -24.76 1.09
N ASP A 380 13.05 -26.10 1.05
CA ASP A 380 11.72 -26.69 0.90
C ASP A 380 10.77 -26.21 1.99
N TYR A 381 9.55 -25.85 1.59
CA TYR A 381 8.51 -25.42 2.50
C TYR A 381 8.03 -26.59 3.39
N MET A 382 8.39 -26.56 4.68
CA MET A 382 8.20 -27.69 5.60
C MET A 382 7.51 -27.35 6.93
N PHE A 383 6.99 -26.16 7.12
CA PHE A 383 6.36 -25.71 8.39
C PHE A 383 7.29 -25.84 9.61
N ARG A 384 8.56 -25.53 9.48
CA ARG A 384 9.57 -25.75 10.54
C ARG A 384 9.87 -24.48 11.32
N PRO A 385 10.29 -24.56 12.59
CA PRO A 385 10.60 -23.41 13.41
C PRO A 385 11.62 -22.43 12.81
N HIS A 386 12.57 -22.92 12.03
CA HIS A 386 13.56 -22.10 11.33
C HIS A 386 13.04 -21.41 10.07
N GLN A 387 11.78 -21.65 9.68
CA GLN A 387 11.05 -21.00 8.59
C GLN A 387 9.99 -19.99 9.09
N ARG A 388 9.85 -19.82 10.41
CA ARG A 388 8.84 -18.93 11.00
C ARG A 388 9.46 -17.60 11.37
N TRP A 389 8.89 -16.56 10.82
CA TRP A 389 9.39 -15.20 10.95
C TRP A 389 8.34 -14.33 11.62
N THR A 390 8.74 -13.60 12.65
CA THR A 390 7.91 -12.55 13.25
C THR A 390 8.30 -11.21 12.66
N ILE A 391 7.35 -10.56 12.02
CA ILE A 391 7.49 -9.25 11.40
C ILE A 391 6.85 -8.22 12.32
N THR A 392 7.63 -7.27 12.82
CA THR A 392 7.18 -6.28 13.80
C THR A 392 7.48 -4.87 13.33
N PRO A 393 6.51 -3.92 13.39
CA PRO A 393 6.73 -2.54 13.00
C PRO A 393 7.73 -1.85 13.94
N VAL A 394 8.57 -0.97 13.37
CA VAL A 394 9.56 -0.14 14.09
C VAL A 394 9.25 1.32 13.75
N ASN A 395 8.21 1.85 14.37
CA ASN A 395 7.64 3.16 14.03
C ASN A 395 8.66 4.31 14.14
N GLU A 396 9.62 4.21 15.08
CA GLU A 396 10.69 5.18 15.28
C GLU A 396 11.76 5.18 14.19
N ALA A 397 11.79 4.14 13.35
CA ALA A 397 12.71 4.05 12.22
C ALA A 397 12.24 4.78 10.97
N GLY A 398 11.05 5.41 11.01
CA GLY A 398 10.38 5.97 9.84
C GLY A 398 9.57 4.93 9.07
N GLY A 399 9.21 5.27 7.86
CA GLY A 399 8.39 4.38 7.03
C GLY A 399 8.55 4.67 5.54
N TYR A 400 7.64 4.12 4.76
CA TYR A 400 7.53 4.40 3.35
C TYR A 400 6.07 4.26 2.91
N LEU A 401 5.49 5.34 2.38
CA LEU A 401 4.11 5.43 1.88
C LEU A 401 3.06 4.82 2.82
N SER A 402 2.73 3.55 2.66
CA SER A 402 1.60 2.94 3.37
C SER A 402 1.96 2.31 4.72
N ALA A 403 3.24 2.20 5.09
CA ALA A 403 3.64 1.46 6.29
C ALA A 403 4.95 1.93 6.91
N PRO A 404 5.18 1.69 8.22
CA PRO A 404 6.49 1.87 8.84
C PRO A 404 7.52 0.86 8.31
N TYR A 405 8.79 1.07 8.64
CA TYR A 405 9.77 -0.01 8.51
C TYR A 405 9.51 -1.11 9.53
N PHE A 406 9.89 -2.33 9.18
CA PHE A 406 9.71 -3.53 10.01
C PHE A 406 11.05 -4.16 10.35
N LYS A 407 11.15 -4.77 11.52
CA LYS A 407 12.14 -5.81 11.78
C LYS A 407 11.52 -7.18 11.47
N ILE A 408 12.35 -8.09 10.96
CA ILE A 408 11.97 -9.47 10.66
C ILE A 408 12.87 -10.36 11.52
N THR A 409 12.29 -11.07 12.47
CA THR A 409 13.04 -11.94 13.39
C THR A 409 12.53 -13.38 13.31
N ILE A 410 13.36 -14.35 13.64
CA ILE A 410 12.87 -15.71 13.81
C ILE A 410 11.94 -15.77 15.04
N GLU A 411 10.79 -16.41 14.88
CA GLU A 411 9.76 -16.54 15.91
C GLU A 411 10.35 -16.93 17.27
N GLY A 412 9.96 -16.18 18.32
CA GLY A 412 10.40 -16.39 19.70
C GLY A 412 11.90 -16.19 19.93
N THR A 413 12.61 -15.47 19.05
CA THR A 413 14.00 -15.03 19.23
C THR A 413 14.12 -13.55 18.88
N ASP A 414 15.28 -12.95 19.21
CA ASP A 414 15.65 -11.61 18.75
C ASP A 414 16.55 -11.63 17.50
N ARG A 415 16.77 -12.84 16.94
CA ARG A 415 17.61 -13.05 15.76
C ARG A 415 17.00 -12.38 14.54
N ALA A 416 17.69 -11.36 14.01
CA ALA A 416 17.15 -10.45 13.01
C ALA A 416 17.68 -10.72 11.60
N LEU A 417 16.77 -10.74 10.62
CA LEU A 417 17.11 -10.75 9.20
C LEU A 417 17.89 -9.49 8.83
N THR A 418 19.03 -9.68 8.17
CA THR A 418 20.01 -8.61 7.91
C THR A 418 20.50 -8.69 6.48
N ALA A 419 20.51 -7.56 5.77
CA ALA A 419 21.12 -7.43 4.45
C ALA A 419 22.65 -7.32 4.59
N THR A 420 23.40 -7.95 3.67
CA THR A 420 24.86 -7.89 3.67
C THR A 420 25.41 -7.00 2.54
N ALA A 421 26.67 -6.60 2.64
CA ALA A 421 27.35 -5.83 1.60
C ALA A 421 27.45 -6.57 0.26
N ASN A 422 27.43 -7.90 0.29
CA ASN A 422 27.43 -8.74 -0.91
C ASN A 422 26.05 -8.89 -1.55
N LYS A 423 25.02 -8.17 -1.04
CA LYS A 423 23.61 -8.31 -1.47
C LYS A 423 23.04 -9.70 -1.21
N GLU A 424 23.46 -10.33 -0.14
CA GLU A 424 22.94 -11.59 0.36
C GLU A 424 22.22 -11.37 1.69
N LEU A 425 21.59 -12.40 2.23
CA LEU A 425 20.88 -12.36 3.50
C LEU A 425 21.61 -13.19 4.55
N THR A 426 21.65 -12.65 5.76
CA THR A 426 22.05 -13.36 6.97
C THR A 426 21.07 -13.06 8.09
N THR A 427 21.21 -13.73 9.22
CA THR A 427 20.59 -13.27 10.47
C THR A 427 21.69 -12.99 11.48
N THR A 428 21.63 -11.82 12.12
CA THR A 428 22.44 -11.49 13.29
C THR A 428 21.78 -12.00 14.55
N PRO A 429 22.51 -12.25 15.65
CA PRO A 429 21.95 -12.80 16.89
C PRO A 429 20.85 -11.97 17.52
N SER A 430 20.86 -10.63 17.30
CA SER A 430 19.85 -9.73 17.83
C SER A 430 19.59 -8.55 16.90
N PHE A 431 18.40 -7.96 17.04
CA PHE A 431 18.05 -6.68 16.42
C PHE A 431 18.75 -5.53 17.14
N SER A 432 19.52 -4.75 16.42
CA SER A 432 20.24 -3.57 16.94
C SER A 432 19.62 -2.23 16.53
N GLY A 433 18.67 -2.24 15.60
CA GLY A 433 18.10 -1.04 14.98
C GLY A 433 18.91 -0.51 13.79
N ALA A 434 19.94 -1.24 13.34
CA ALA A 434 20.71 -0.87 12.16
C ALA A 434 19.84 -0.88 10.89
N ASP A 435 20.12 0.04 9.96
CA ASP A 435 19.29 0.22 8.75
C ASP A 435 19.23 -1.04 7.86
N GLU A 436 20.26 -1.87 7.87
CA GLU A 436 20.30 -3.16 7.17
C GLU A 436 19.42 -4.26 7.80
N GLN A 437 18.89 -4.01 9.02
CA GLN A 437 17.95 -4.89 9.72
C GLN A 437 16.49 -4.38 9.64
N LEU A 438 16.29 -3.26 8.94
CA LEU A 438 14.98 -2.65 8.74
C LEU A 438 14.49 -2.95 7.33
N TRP A 439 13.22 -3.30 7.22
CA TRP A 439 12.63 -3.80 5.99
C TRP A 439 11.37 -3.03 5.61
N ARG A 440 11.26 -2.69 4.34
CA ARG A 440 10.04 -2.21 3.70
C ARG A 440 9.29 -3.42 3.12
N ILE A 441 8.01 -3.53 3.41
CA ILE A 441 7.14 -4.62 2.94
C ILE A 441 5.96 -3.99 2.22
N GLU A 442 5.87 -4.21 0.94
CA GLU A 442 4.86 -3.62 0.08
C GLU A 442 4.06 -4.70 -0.62
N GLN A 443 2.74 -4.52 -0.65
CA GLN A 443 1.87 -5.44 -1.36
C GLN A 443 1.78 -5.04 -2.83
N ALA A 444 2.09 -5.98 -3.72
CA ALA A 444 1.96 -5.82 -5.16
C ALA A 444 0.48 -5.92 -5.59
N ILE A 445 0.18 -5.44 -6.77
CA ILE A 445 -1.18 -5.38 -7.32
C ILE A 445 -1.87 -6.75 -7.43
N ASP A 446 -1.12 -7.85 -7.49
CA ASP A 446 -1.62 -9.23 -7.52
C ASP A 446 -1.81 -9.85 -6.11
N GLY A 447 -1.48 -9.10 -5.06
CA GLY A 447 -1.60 -9.51 -3.67
C GLY A 447 -0.34 -10.16 -3.08
N THR A 448 0.69 -10.42 -3.88
CA THR A 448 2.01 -10.86 -3.39
C THR A 448 2.75 -9.71 -2.71
N TYR A 449 3.90 -9.98 -2.12
CA TYR A 449 4.69 -8.98 -1.40
C TYR A 449 6.07 -8.81 -2.00
N ARG A 450 6.53 -7.56 -2.05
CA ARG A 450 7.92 -7.15 -2.26
C ARG A 450 8.53 -6.86 -0.89
N ILE A 451 9.73 -7.40 -0.60
CA ILE A 451 10.44 -7.20 0.66
C ILE A 451 11.81 -6.57 0.36
N MET A 452 12.06 -5.35 0.85
CA MET A 452 13.24 -4.56 0.54
C MET A 452 13.96 -4.13 1.82
N PRO A 453 15.28 -4.27 1.95
CA PRO A 453 16.00 -3.68 3.07
C PRO A 453 15.98 -2.15 2.97
N LYS A 454 15.93 -1.45 4.08
CA LYS A 454 16.05 0.01 4.13
C LYS A 454 17.38 0.48 3.58
N ARG A 455 18.45 -0.27 3.86
CA ARG A 455 19.80 0.02 3.36
C ARG A 455 20.55 -1.26 3.04
N ILE A 456 21.47 -1.17 2.08
CA ILE A 456 22.47 -2.20 1.80
C ILE A 456 23.82 -1.66 2.28
N PRO A 457 24.56 -2.40 3.16
CA PRO A 457 25.86 -1.95 3.62
C PRO A 457 26.82 -1.63 2.48
N GLY A 458 27.46 -0.46 2.55
CA GLY A 458 28.36 0.03 1.48
C GLY A 458 27.68 0.86 0.39
N GLU A 459 26.34 0.86 0.31
CA GLU A 459 25.60 1.77 -0.58
C GLU A 459 25.16 3.04 0.16
N GLN A 460 25.02 4.15 -0.57
CA GLN A 460 24.59 5.42 0.00
C GLN A 460 23.07 5.56 -0.06
N GLY A 461 22.50 6.17 0.98
CA GLY A 461 21.07 6.49 1.03
C GLY A 461 20.16 5.31 1.34
N VAL A 462 18.86 5.53 1.18
CA VAL A 462 17.83 4.52 1.33
C VAL A 462 17.78 3.66 0.06
N ASN A 463 17.65 2.35 0.23
CA ASN A 463 17.51 1.44 -0.90
C ASN A 463 16.13 1.61 -1.56
N THR A 464 16.14 1.87 -2.86
CA THR A 464 14.93 2.02 -3.69
C THR A 464 14.86 1.01 -4.84
N ARG A 465 15.86 0.13 -4.99
CA ARG A 465 16.02 -0.75 -6.17
C ARG A 465 15.93 -2.23 -5.86
N TYR A 466 16.55 -2.67 -4.76
CA TYR A 466 16.80 -4.07 -4.50
C TYR A 466 15.81 -4.68 -3.52
N CYS A 467 15.25 -5.81 -3.88
CA CYS A 467 14.37 -6.61 -3.03
C CYS A 467 14.92 -8.03 -2.85
N ILE A 468 14.37 -8.76 -1.90
CA ILE A 468 14.70 -10.17 -1.71
C ILE A 468 14.27 -10.95 -2.95
N TYR A 469 15.20 -11.70 -3.53
CA TYR A 469 15.05 -12.48 -4.75
C TYR A 469 15.38 -13.95 -4.48
N SER A 470 14.42 -14.84 -4.73
CA SER A 470 14.55 -16.28 -4.49
C SER A 470 15.36 -16.95 -5.61
N ILE A 471 16.41 -17.66 -5.25
CA ILE A 471 17.21 -18.44 -6.21
C ILE A 471 17.20 -19.91 -5.77
N ALA A 472 16.16 -20.65 -6.11
CA ALA A 472 16.02 -22.09 -5.79
C ALA A 472 16.46 -22.38 -4.34
N ASP A 473 17.08 -23.52 -4.09
CA ASP A 473 17.59 -23.95 -2.79
C ASP A 473 18.97 -23.34 -2.48
N SER A 474 19.11 -22.02 -2.56
CA SER A 474 20.34 -21.30 -2.30
C SER A 474 20.10 -20.04 -1.45
N THR A 475 21.17 -19.37 -1.08
CA THR A 475 21.09 -18.08 -0.40
C THR A 475 20.34 -17.09 -1.30
N PRO A 476 19.22 -16.50 -0.84
CA PRO A 476 18.55 -15.47 -1.61
C PRO A 476 19.45 -14.27 -1.77
N THR A 477 19.39 -13.66 -2.93
CA THR A 477 20.11 -12.43 -3.21
C THR A 477 19.19 -11.23 -3.13
N LEU A 478 19.77 -10.04 -3.01
CA LEU A 478 19.07 -8.79 -3.23
C LEU A 478 19.28 -8.39 -4.70
N ALA A 479 18.21 -8.43 -5.48
CA ALA A 479 18.19 -8.08 -6.89
C ALA A 479 17.17 -6.99 -7.18
N GLU A 480 17.27 -6.37 -8.35
CA GLU A 480 16.28 -5.37 -8.78
C GLU A 480 14.89 -5.98 -8.87
N TRP A 481 13.90 -5.18 -8.48
CA TRP A 481 12.51 -5.58 -8.56
C TRP A 481 12.11 -5.91 -10.00
N ASP A 482 11.47 -7.05 -10.19
CA ASP A 482 10.83 -7.46 -11.44
C ASP A 482 9.48 -8.09 -11.14
N PHE A 483 8.41 -7.32 -11.38
CA PHE A 483 7.03 -7.78 -11.15
C PHE A 483 6.65 -9.02 -11.98
N LYS A 484 7.32 -9.25 -13.12
CA LYS A 484 7.07 -10.42 -13.98
C LYS A 484 7.78 -11.69 -13.50
N SER A 485 8.71 -11.55 -12.56
CA SER A 485 9.47 -12.66 -12.02
C SER A 485 8.87 -13.17 -10.70
N ASP A 486 8.48 -14.43 -10.66
CA ASP A 486 8.03 -15.07 -9.42
C ASP A 486 9.15 -15.14 -8.35
N ASN A 487 10.40 -14.97 -8.76
CA ASN A 487 11.54 -14.98 -7.84
C ASN A 487 11.60 -13.75 -6.93
N SER A 488 11.01 -12.62 -7.34
CA SER A 488 10.99 -11.39 -6.55
C SER A 488 9.75 -11.24 -5.66
N LYS A 489 8.79 -12.15 -5.80
CA LYS A 489 7.50 -12.12 -5.13
C LYS A 489 7.40 -13.11 -3.99
N TRP A 490 6.75 -12.70 -2.92
CA TRP A 490 6.63 -13.47 -1.71
C TRP A 490 5.18 -13.53 -1.22
N ASN A 491 4.81 -14.64 -0.63
CA ASN A 491 3.56 -14.84 0.08
C ASN A 491 3.84 -14.90 1.58
N LEU A 492 3.05 -14.19 2.36
CA LEU A 492 3.12 -14.20 3.82
C LEU A 492 1.99 -15.09 4.34
N ARG A 493 2.32 -16.32 4.70
CA ARG A 493 1.36 -17.28 5.24
C ARG A 493 1.31 -17.15 6.75
N ALA A 494 0.18 -16.67 7.27
CA ALA A 494 -0.05 -16.58 8.71
C ALA A 494 0.00 -17.96 9.34
N HIS A 495 0.60 -18.04 10.53
CA HIS A 495 0.78 -19.26 11.31
C HIS A 495 -0.29 -19.39 12.39
#